data_81ed5cf467153391c54683bb1888522b
#
_entry.id   81ed5cf467153391c54683bb1888522b
#
_cell.length_a   1.000
_cell.length_b   1.000
_cell.length_c   1.000
_cell.angle_alpha   90.00
_cell.angle_beta   90.00
_cell.angle_gamma   90.00
#
_symmetry.space_group_name_H-M   'P 1'
#
loop_
_entity.id
_entity.type
_entity.pdbx_description
1 polymer ?
#
loop_
_entity_poly.entity_id
_entity_poly.type
_entity_poly.pdbx_seq_one_letter_code
_entity_poly.pdbx_strand_id
1 'polypeptide(L)' 'SKKLLQKHLVELQKEHLEIMVLDLYDKFPEVKTYFNFVFNG' A
#
# COMPACT_ATOMS: atom_id res chain seq x y z
N SER A 1 -9.42 12.09 -3.91
CA SER A 1 -9.85 11.96 -2.53
C SER A 1 -9.69 10.54 -2.03
N LYS A 2 -9.71 10.40 -0.74
CA LYS A 2 -9.58 9.09 -0.11
C LYS A 2 -10.70 8.13 -0.52
N LYS A 3 -11.92 8.65 -0.62
CA LYS A 3 -13.08 7.84 -1.01
C LYS A 3 -12.95 7.34 -2.44
N LEU A 4 -12.48 8.20 -3.33
CA LEU A 4 -12.30 7.82 -4.72
C LEU A 4 -11.21 6.75 -4.85
N LEU A 5 -10.12 6.91 -4.11
CA LEU A 5 -9.06 5.92 -4.08
C LEU A 5 -9.59 4.58 -3.55
N GLN A 6 -10.36 4.61 -2.47
CA GLN A 6 -10.95 3.40 -1.91
C GLN A 6 -11.83 2.67 -2.93
N LYS A 7 -12.63 3.43 -3.68
CA LYS A 7 -13.48 2.87 -4.72
C LYS A 7 -12.67 2.11 -5.77
N HIS A 8 -11.55 2.69 -6.20
CA HIS A 8 -10.68 2.04 -7.17
C HIS A 8 -10.00 0.80 -6.58
N LEU A 9 -9.54 0.89 -5.34
CA LEU A 9 -8.84 -0.22 -4.70
C LEU A 9 -9.73 -1.43 -4.51
N VAL A 10 -11.01 -1.22 -4.19
CA VAL A 10 -11.95 -2.31 -3.99
C VAL A 10 -12.13 -3.16 -5.25
N GLU A 11 -11.96 -2.55 -6.42
CA GLU A 11 -12.13 -3.24 -7.70
C GLU A 11 -10.88 -3.99 -8.13
N LEU A 12 -9.73 -3.78 -7.46
CA LEU A 12 -8.50 -4.45 -7.82
C LEU A 12 -8.40 -5.83 -7.19
N GLN A 13 -7.74 -6.74 -7.89
CA GLN A 13 -7.46 -8.05 -7.35
C GLN A 13 -6.34 -7.97 -6.31
N LYS A 14 -6.30 -8.98 -5.44
CA LYS A 14 -5.32 -9.04 -4.37
C LYS A 14 -3.89 -8.93 -4.88
N GLU A 15 -3.58 -9.60 -5.97
CA GLU A 15 -2.23 -9.57 -6.55
C GLU A 15 -1.83 -8.16 -6.96
N HIS A 16 -2.77 -7.40 -7.52
CA HIS A 16 -2.52 -6.01 -7.90
C HIS A 16 -2.27 -5.13 -6.68
N LEU A 17 -3.05 -5.31 -5.63
CA LEU A 17 -2.87 -4.55 -4.39
C LEU A 17 -1.50 -4.85 -3.77
N GLU A 18 -1.09 -6.10 -3.79
CA GLU A 18 0.20 -6.52 -3.27
C GLU A 18 1.34 -5.83 -4.02
N ILE A 19 1.28 -5.85 -5.36
CA ILE A 19 2.30 -5.22 -6.19
C ILE A 19 2.36 -3.72 -5.91
N MET A 20 1.21 -3.06 -5.78
CA MET A 20 1.17 -1.63 -5.52
C MET A 20 1.77 -1.29 -4.15
N VAL A 21 1.47 -2.07 -3.13
CA VAL A 21 2.02 -1.83 -1.80
C VAL A 21 3.53 -2.05 -1.78
N LEU A 22 4.01 -3.10 -2.43
CA LEU A 22 5.45 -3.36 -2.54
C LEU A 22 6.17 -2.25 -3.30
N ASP A 23 5.54 -1.73 -4.35
CA ASP A 23 6.09 -0.62 -5.11
C ASP A 23 6.21 0.64 -4.24
N LEU A 24 5.18 0.94 -3.46
CA LEU A 24 5.23 2.06 -2.52
C LEU A 24 6.33 1.89 -1.46
N TYR A 25 6.47 0.68 -0.97
CA TYR A 25 7.52 0.35 0.01
C TYR A 25 8.91 0.67 -0.55
N ASP A 26 9.13 0.33 -1.83
CA ASP A 26 10.43 0.55 -2.46
C ASP A 26 10.68 2.02 -2.80
N LYS A 27 9.63 2.76 -3.14
CA LYS A 27 9.78 4.14 -3.62
C LYS A 27 9.79 5.18 -2.51
N PHE A 28 9.10 4.92 -1.41
CA PHE A 28 8.90 5.92 -0.36
C PHE A 28 9.39 5.41 0.98
N PRO A 29 10.44 6.05 1.54
CA PRO A 29 10.98 5.63 2.85
C PRO A 29 9.96 5.67 3.98
N GLU A 30 9.02 6.61 3.92
CA GLU A 30 7.99 6.74 4.94
C GLU A 30 7.08 5.52 4.97
N VAL A 31 6.78 4.97 3.79
CA VAL A 31 5.96 3.76 3.69
C VAL A 31 6.73 2.57 4.28
N LYS A 32 8.00 2.47 3.96
CA LYS A 32 8.85 1.41 4.52
C LYS A 32 8.89 1.47 6.04
N THR A 33 9.09 2.66 6.58
CA THR A 33 9.14 2.87 8.02
C THR A 33 7.80 2.48 8.67
N TYR A 34 6.71 2.89 8.06
CA TYR A 34 5.38 2.58 8.56
C TYR A 34 5.14 1.08 8.62
N PHE A 35 5.43 0.36 7.54
CA PHE A 35 5.19 -1.09 7.53
C PHE A 35 6.13 -1.85 8.44
N ASN A 36 7.37 -1.41 8.58
CA ASN A 36 8.28 -2.02 9.54
C ASN A 36 7.76 -1.85 10.96
N PHE A 37 7.21 -0.69 11.27
CA PHE A 37 6.61 -0.45 12.57
C PHE A 37 5.39 -1.34 12.80
N VAL A 38 4.51 -1.43 11.81
CA VAL A 38 3.25 -2.19 11.93
C VAL A 38 3.51 -3.69 12.08
N PHE A 39 4.45 -4.23 11.30
CA PHE A 39 4.64 -5.68 11.24
C PHE A 39 5.79 -6.19 12.11
N ASN A 40 6.77 -5.35 12.42
CA ASN A 40 7.96 -5.77 13.17
C ASN A 40 8.16 -5.02 14.48
N GLY A 41 7.37 -4.01 14.67
CA GLY A 41 7.49 -3.19 15.85
C GLY A 41 6.76 -3.75 17.02
#